data_4e12271b75d021bc3dadfc9e8d768a36
#
_entry.id   4e12271b75d021bc3dadfc9e8d768a36
#
_cell.length_a   1.000
_cell.length_b   1.000
_cell.length_c   1.000
_cell.angle_alpha   90.00
_cell.angle_beta   90.00
_cell.angle_gamma   90.00
#
_symmetry.space_group_name_H-M   'P 1'
#
loop_
_entity.id
_entity.type
_entity.pdbx_description
1 polymer ?
#
loop_
_entity_poly.entity_id
_entity_poly.type
_entity_poly.pdbx_seq_one_letter_code
_entity_poly.pdbx_strand_id
1 'polypeptide(L)'
;MMKRLVVFMLAGLILSLSAGFCLAQDDVAKQASCKYCGMDRKTFAHSRMMVTYEDGSSMGTCSLHCTAVELALNIDKTPRSIEVGDFKTKKLIDAEKAFWVIGGSKTGVMTKRAKWAFESKADADAFIKENGGKPASFDEAIKASYEDMYADTKMIRDKRKMMKKMKAPAEHKH
;
A
#
# COMPACT_ATOMS: atom_id res chain seq x y z
N MET A 1 16.27 30.57 44.07
CA MET A 1 16.68 29.27 43.56
C MET A 1 15.55 28.49 42.91
N MET A 2 14.32 28.47 43.42
CA MET A 2 13.16 27.72 42.85
C MET A 2 12.75 28.12 41.45
N LYS A 3 12.78 29.41 41.06
CA LYS A 3 12.39 29.86 39.71
C LYS A 3 13.28 29.31 38.55
N ARG A 4 14.57 29.08 38.83
CA ARG A 4 15.50 28.50 37.82
C ARG A 4 15.31 26.99 37.61
N LEU A 5 14.86 26.29 38.65
CA LEU A 5 14.58 24.85 38.59
C LEU A 5 13.34 24.54 37.73
N VAL A 6 12.30 25.37 37.83
CA VAL A 6 11.05 25.23 37.06
C VAL A 6 11.29 25.45 35.55
N VAL A 7 12.16 26.41 35.19
CA VAL A 7 12.51 26.69 33.78
C VAL A 7 13.25 25.53 33.15
N PHE A 8 14.15 24.85 33.87
CA PHE A 8 14.86 23.67 33.36
C PHE A 8 13.96 22.43 33.24
N MET A 9 12.96 22.26 34.11
CA MET A 9 11.96 21.17 33.97
C MET A 9 11.02 21.38 32.77
N LEU A 10 10.60 22.61 32.51
CA LEU A 10 9.78 22.94 31.35
C LEU A 10 10.54 22.82 30.04
N ALA A 11 11.83 23.17 29.99
CA ALA A 11 12.68 23.01 28.82
C ALA A 11 12.95 21.52 28.48
N GLY A 12 13.07 20.66 29.50
CA GLY A 12 13.23 19.21 29.30
C GLY A 12 11.98 18.51 28.75
N LEU A 13 10.79 19.00 29.07
CA LEU A 13 9.51 18.43 28.63
C LEU A 13 9.18 18.77 27.17
N ILE A 14 9.69 19.87 26.65
CA ILE A 14 9.45 20.29 25.25
C ILE A 14 10.34 19.51 24.26
N LEU A 15 11.51 19.03 24.71
CA LEU A 15 12.46 18.32 23.85
C LEU A 15 12.08 16.86 23.58
N SER A 16 11.18 16.29 24.38
CA SER A 16 10.77 14.87 24.25
C SER A 16 9.60 14.63 23.27
N LEU A 17 8.95 15.68 22.74
CA LEU A 17 7.81 15.54 21.82
C LEU A 17 8.18 15.51 20.32
N SER A 18 9.43 15.71 19.95
CA SER A 18 9.83 15.84 18.53
C SER A 18 10.38 14.56 17.88
N ALA A 19 10.46 13.44 18.59
CA ALA A 19 11.04 12.20 18.06
C ALA A 19 10.06 11.26 17.34
N GLY A 20 8.77 11.60 17.26
CA GLY A 20 7.72 10.69 16.75
C GLY A 20 7.38 10.80 15.27
N PHE A 21 7.95 11.72 14.50
CA PHE A 21 7.42 12.02 13.15
C PHE A 21 8.22 11.46 11.97
N CYS A 22 9.32 10.75 12.18
CA CYS A 22 10.21 10.37 11.07
C CYS A 22 10.11 8.91 10.58
N LEU A 23 9.26 8.06 11.16
CA LEU A 23 9.24 6.62 10.81
C LEU A 23 8.21 6.23 9.73
N ALA A 24 7.39 7.13 9.23
CA ALA A 24 6.22 6.76 8.44
C ALA A 24 6.47 6.48 6.94
N GLN A 25 7.68 6.66 6.40
CA GLN A 25 7.99 6.42 4.97
C GLN A 25 9.39 5.85 4.70
N ASP A 26 10.03 5.25 5.68
CA ASP A 26 11.37 4.65 5.52
C ASP A 26 11.36 3.47 4.51
N ASP A 27 10.23 2.78 4.39
CA ASP A 27 10.00 1.72 3.43
C ASP A 27 10.08 2.20 1.97
N VAL A 28 9.57 3.41 1.69
CA VAL A 28 9.62 4.02 0.34
C VAL A 28 11.03 4.52 0.02
N ALA A 29 11.75 5.04 1.00
CA ALA A 29 13.14 5.46 0.79
C ALA A 29 14.04 4.27 0.39
N LYS A 30 13.81 3.11 0.99
CA LYS A 30 14.56 1.88 0.69
C LYS A 30 14.10 1.20 -0.60
N GLN A 31 12.83 1.23 -0.90
CA GLN A 31 12.22 0.58 -2.08
C GLN A 31 11.20 1.52 -2.73
N ALA A 32 11.69 2.49 -3.52
CA ALA A 32 10.86 3.53 -4.12
C ALA A 32 9.84 2.99 -5.14
N SER A 33 10.20 1.93 -5.85
CA SER A 33 9.40 1.36 -6.95
C SER A 33 8.92 -0.06 -6.64
N CYS A 34 7.73 -0.40 -7.10
CA CYS A 34 7.22 -1.77 -7.07
C CYS A 34 8.04 -2.67 -7.98
N LYS A 35 8.59 -3.77 -7.43
CA LYS A 35 9.40 -4.76 -8.18
C LYS A 35 8.71 -5.31 -9.42
N TYR A 36 7.39 -5.54 -9.37
CA TYR A 36 6.66 -6.24 -10.43
C TYR A 36 6.17 -5.32 -11.54
N CYS A 37 5.75 -4.13 -11.22
CA CYS A 37 5.13 -3.23 -12.19
C CYS A 37 5.86 -1.90 -12.40
N GLY A 38 6.85 -1.57 -11.56
CA GLY A 38 7.63 -0.34 -11.65
C GLY A 38 6.92 0.92 -11.13
N MET A 39 5.70 0.79 -10.58
CA MET A 39 4.94 1.94 -10.07
C MET A 39 5.63 2.53 -8.84
N ASP A 40 5.66 3.85 -8.78
CA ASP A 40 6.19 4.63 -7.66
C ASP A 40 5.36 4.40 -6.39
N ARG A 41 5.98 3.86 -5.34
CA ARG A 41 5.31 3.50 -4.09
C ARG A 41 4.92 4.71 -3.24
N LYS A 42 5.54 5.86 -3.45
CA LYS A 42 5.14 7.11 -2.79
C LYS A 42 3.82 7.62 -3.36
N THR A 43 3.67 7.62 -4.66
CA THR A 43 2.42 7.97 -5.35
C THR A 43 1.28 7.06 -4.92
N PHE A 44 1.55 5.76 -4.76
CA PHE A 44 0.58 4.75 -4.33
C PHE A 44 0.67 4.42 -2.84
N ALA A 45 1.04 5.39 -2.01
CA ALA A 45 1.22 5.21 -0.57
C ALA A 45 -0.02 4.65 0.15
N HIS A 46 -1.22 4.92 -0.37
CA HIS A 46 -2.51 4.48 0.16
C HIS A 46 -2.87 3.00 -0.11
N SER A 47 -2.03 2.29 -0.85
CA SER A 47 -2.23 0.88 -1.21
C SER A 47 -0.93 0.09 -1.24
N ARG A 48 0.22 0.77 -1.03
CA ARG A 48 1.52 0.09 -1.03
C ARG A 48 1.58 -0.96 0.05
N MET A 49 2.38 -1.98 -0.19
CA MET A 49 2.58 -3.04 0.79
C MET A 49 4.05 -3.33 1.01
N MET A 50 4.35 -3.95 2.15
CA MET A 50 5.65 -4.47 2.51
C MET A 50 5.47 -5.88 3.04
N VAL A 51 6.16 -6.84 2.44
CA VAL A 51 6.29 -8.20 2.97
C VAL A 51 7.68 -8.33 3.55
N THR A 52 7.78 -8.75 4.80
CA THR A 52 9.05 -9.10 5.45
C THR A 52 9.04 -10.58 5.76
N TYR A 53 10.07 -11.30 5.32
CA TYR A 53 10.20 -12.73 5.51
C TYR A 53 11.03 -13.07 6.75
N GLU A 54 10.94 -14.32 7.22
CA GLU A 54 11.71 -14.82 8.37
C GLU A 54 13.21 -14.78 8.14
N ASP A 55 13.67 -14.92 6.88
CA ASP A 55 15.07 -14.79 6.50
C ASP A 55 15.61 -13.34 6.57
N GLY A 56 14.77 -12.38 6.97
CA GLY A 56 15.10 -10.96 7.06
C GLY A 56 15.00 -10.21 5.72
N SER A 57 14.77 -10.89 4.60
CA SER A 57 14.50 -10.21 3.33
C SER A 57 13.14 -9.49 3.34
N SER A 58 13.02 -8.44 2.54
CA SER A 58 11.76 -7.70 2.44
C SER A 58 11.47 -7.27 1.01
N MET A 59 10.17 -7.15 0.69
CA MET A 59 9.71 -6.78 -0.63
C MET A 59 8.57 -5.76 -0.59
N GLY A 60 8.84 -4.60 -1.20
CA GLY A 60 7.86 -3.52 -1.36
C GLY A 60 7.08 -3.63 -2.66
N THR A 61 5.76 -3.55 -2.58
CA THR A 61 4.85 -3.55 -3.73
C THR A 61 3.94 -2.33 -3.72
N CYS A 62 3.26 -2.04 -4.83
CA CYS A 62 2.35 -0.89 -4.92
C CYS A 62 0.91 -1.21 -4.50
N SER A 63 0.54 -2.49 -4.41
CA SER A 63 -0.83 -2.91 -4.08
C SER A 63 -0.90 -4.40 -3.77
N LEU A 64 -2.04 -4.84 -3.25
CA LEU A 64 -2.33 -6.24 -2.96
C LEU A 64 -2.22 -7.15 -4.20
N HIS A 65 -2.53 -6.66 -5.42
CA HIS A 65 -2.32 -7.41 -6.67
C HIS A 65 -0.86 -7.83 -6.82
N CYS A 66 0.08 -6.90 -6.67
CA CYS A 66 1.51 -7.21 -6.79
C CYS A 66 2.04 -8.01 -5.60
N THR A 67 1.45 -7.85 -4.41
CA THR A 67 1.75 -8.69 -3.24
C THR A 67 1.30 -10.13 -3.45
N ALA A 68 0.14 -10.36 -4.05
CA ALA A 68 -0.31 -11.70 -4.42
C ALA A 68 0.68 -12.39 -5.40
N VAL A 69 1.26 -11.64 -6.33
CA VAL A 69 2.33 -12.15 -7.20
C VAL A 69 3.59 -12.48 -6.39
N GLU A 70 4.01 -11.60 -5.47
CA GLU A 70 5.16 -11.83 -4.59
C GLU A 70 5.02 -13.12 -3.81
N LEU A 71 3.89 -13.30 -3.11
CA LEU A 71 3.63 -14.47 -2.29
C LEU A 71 3.56 -15.77 -3.12
N ALA A 72 2.99 -15.71 -4.32
CA ALA A 72 2.92 -16.88 -5.22
C ALA A 72 4.29 -17.30 -5.78
N LEU A 73 5.21 -16.34 -5.99
CA LEU A 73 6.56 -16.61 -6.49
C LEU A 73 7.56 -17.02 -5.42
N ASN A 74 7.24 -16.82 -4.14
CA ASN A 74 8.08 -17.13 -2.99
C ASN A 74 7.33 -18.05 -2.01
N ILE A 75 6.71 -19.10 -2.54
CA ILE A 75 5.90 -20.05 -1.76
C ILE A 75 6.72 -20.82 -0.72
N ASP A 76 8.02 -20.90 -0.91
CA ASP A 76 8.99 -21.53 -0.03
C ASP A 76 9.43 -20.62 1.13
N LYS A 77 9.06 -19.33 1.10
CA LYS A 77 9.39 -18.36 2.16
C LYS A 77 8.21 -18.10 3.07
N THR A 78 8.46 -18.08 4.37
CA THR A 78 7.45 -17.74 5.38
C THR A 78 7.44 -16.23 5.63
N PRO A 79 6.34 -15.51 5.36
CA PRO A 79 6.19 -14.12 5.76
C PRO A 79 6.19 -13.98 7.29
N ARG A 80 7.08 -13.13 7.83
CA ARG A 80 7.07 -12.71 9.24
C ARG A 80 6.05 -11.61 9.49
N SER A 81 5.88 -10.70 8.53
CA SER A 81 4.87 -9.66 8.55
C SER A 81 4.46 -9.26 7.14
N ILE A 82 3.20 -8.92 6.99
CA ILE A 82 2.64 -8.31 5.79
C ILE A 82 1.99 -6.99 6.23
N GLU A 83 2.47 -5.88 5.68
CA GLU A 83 1.98 -4.55 6.01
C GLU A 83 1.37 -3.90 4.78
N VAL A 84 0.38 -3.04 5.00
CA VAL A 84 -0.34 -2.31 3.94
C VAL A 84 -0.48 -0.84 4.29
N GLY A 85 -0.43 0.04 3.31
CA GLY A 85 -0.74 1.45 3.49
C GLY A 85 -2.20 1.65 3.87
N ASP A 86 -2.45 2.19 5.07
CA ASP A 86 -3.79 2.66 5.44
C ASP A 86 -4.28 3.69 4.41
N PHE A 87 -5.49 3.49 3.91
CA PHE A 87 -6.02 4.34 2.84
C PHE A 87 -6.08 5.83 3.21
N LYS A 88 -6.35 6.15 4.47
CA LYS A 88 -6.50 7.52 4.97
C LYS A 88 -5.17 8.17 5.34
N THR A 89 -4.40 7.53 6.20
CA THR A 89 -3.18 8.10 6.80
C THR A 89 -1.91 7.83 6.00
N LYS A 90 -1.93 6.85 5.09
CA LYS A 90 -0.79 6.37 4.30
C LYS A 90 0.32 5.71 5.15
N LYS A 91 0.09 5.46 6.43
CA LYS A 91 0.99 4.70 7.29
C LYS A 91 0.91 3.22 6.94
N LEU A 92 2.00 2.48 7.10
CA LEU A 92 1.96 1.03 7.06
C LEU A 92 1.29 0.52 8.33
N ILE A 93 0.34 -0.38 8.15
CA ILE A 93 -0.39 -1.08 9.21
C ILE A 93 -0.35 -2.58 8.94
N ASP A 94 -0.55 -3.39 9.95
CA ASP A 94 -0.63 -4.84 9.83
C ASP A 94 -1.80 -5.23 8.91
N ALA A 95 -1.49 -5.91 7.80
CA ALA A 95 -2.47 -6.24 6.78
C ALA A 95 -3.53 -7.25 7.27
N GLU A 96 -3.15 -8.16 8.18
CA GLU A 96 -4.04 -9.19 8.72
C GLU A 96 -5.04 -8.61 9.73
N LYS A 97 -4.66 -7.50 10.41
CA LYS A 97 -5.53 -6.81 11.38
C LYS A 97 -6.31 -5.65 10.78
N ALA A 98 -5.97 -5.24 9.57
CA ALA A 98 -6.63 -4.14 8.89
C ALA A 98 -8.09 -4.46 8.55
N PHE A 99 -8.92 -3.42 8.52
CA PHE A 99 -10.28 -3.48 7.97
C PHE A 99 -10.22 -3.30 6.47
N TRP A 100 -10.51 -4.36 5.72
CA TRP A 100 -10.47 -4.30 4.27
C TRP A 100 -11.82 -3.96 3.67
N VAL A 101 -11.78 -3.28 2.52
CA VAL A 101 -12.95 -3.01 1.67
C VAL A 101 -12.66 -3.47 0.26
N ILE A 102 -13.51 -4.34 -0.29
CA ILE A 102 -13.40 -4.84 -1.67
C ILE A 102 -14.44 -4.16 -2.55
N GLY A 103 -14.00 -3.61 -3.68
CA GLY A 103 -14.86 -2.94 -4.66
C GLY A 103 -15.08 -1.46 -4.35
N GLY A 104 -16.24 -0.96 -4.74
CA GLY A 104 -16.60 0.46 -4.66
C GLY A 104 -16.23 1.24 -5.93
N SER A 105 -16.52 2.55 -5.92
CA SER A 105 -16.36 3.44 -7.08
C SER A 105 -14.93 3.92 -7.30
N LYS A 106 -14.06 3.85 -6.29
CA LYS A 106 -12.65 4.26 -6.43
C LYS A 106 -11.88 3.27 -7.30
N THR A 107 -11.12 3.80 -8.25
CA THR A 107 -10.30 3.00 -9.16
C THR A 107 -9.21 2.26 -8.40
N GLY A 108 -9.17 0.95 -8.51
CA GLY A 108 -8.17 0.11 -7.86
C GLY A 108 -6.77 0.28 -8.45
N VAL A 109 -5.76 -0.03 -7.64
CA VAL A 109 -4.36 -0.03 -8.06
C VAL A 109 -4.01 -1.41 -8.62
N MET A 110 -3.71 -1.46 -9.91
CA MET A 110 -3.40 -2.69 -10.68
C MET A 110 -4.56 -3.71 -10.76
N THR A 111 -5.77 -3.32 -10.43
CA THR A 111 -6.96 -4.17 -10.44
C THR A 111 -8.19 -3.37 -10.81
N LYS A 112 -9.20 -4.03 -11.39
CA LYS A 112 -10.53 -3.43 -11.59
C LYS A 112 -11.36 -3.44 -10.30
N ARG A 113 -11.27 -4.53 -9.52
CA ARG A 113 -11.95 -4.68 -8.25
C ARG A 113 -11.02 -4.21 -7.14
N ALA A 114 -11.15 -2.96 -6.74
CA ALA A 114 -10.29 -2.31 -5.74
C ALA A 114 -10.27 -3.09 -4.40
N LYS A 115 -9.14 -3.04 -3.69
CA LYS A 115 -8.98 -3.54 -2.33
C LYS A 115 -8.27 -2.45 -1.54
N TRP A 116 -8.93 -1.94 -0.51
CA TRP A 116 -8.47 -0.85 0.34
C TRP A 116 -8.40 -1.31 1.78
N ALA A 117 -7.34 -0.92 2.48
CA ALA A 117 -7.14 -1.24 3.89
C ALA A 117 -7.25 0.00 4.77
N PHE A 118 -7.81 -0.17 5.94
CA PHE A 118 -8.02 0.88 6.93
C PHE A 118 -7.56 0.40 8.31
N GLU A 119 -6.90 1.28 9.05
CA GLU A 119 -6.52 1.02 10.45
C GLU A 119 -7.75 0.96 11.36
N SER A 120 -8.76 1.78 11.07
CA SER A 120 -9.97 1.88 11.88
C SER A 120 -11.21 1.40 11.12
N LYS A 121 -12.08 0.65 11.83
CA LYS A 121 -13.39 0.24 11.31
C LYS A 121 -14.25 1.45 10.93
N ALA A 122 -14.20 2.52 11.69
CA ALA A 122 -14.97 3.73 11.42
C ALA A 122 -14.60 4.37 10.07
N ASP A 123 -13.31 4.39 9.71
CA ASP A 123 -12.85 4.89 8.42
C ASP A 123 -13.25 3.97 7.27
N ALA A 124 -13.21 2.65 7.47
CA ALA A 124 -13.71 1.67 6.50
C ALA A 124 -15.22 1.84 6.25
N ASP A 125 -16.01 1.96 7.30
CA ASP A 125 -17.47 2.16 7.22
C ASP A 125 -17.81 3.49 6.53
N ALA A 126 -17.09 4.57 6.85
CA ALA A 126 -17.24 5.87 6.19
C ALA A 126 -16.90 5.80 4.70
N PHE A 127 -15.83 5.08 4.34
CA PHE A 127 -15.46 4.84 2.94
C PHE A 127 -16.53 4.07 2.18
N ILE A 128 -17.08 3.00 2.78
CA ILE A 128 -18.16 2.20 2.18
C ILE A 128 -19.41 3.06 1.95
N LYS A 129 -19.76 3.90 2.92
CA LYS A 129 -20.91 4.81 2.80
C LYS A 129 -20.77 5.78 1.63
N GLU A 130 -19.57 6.30 1.39
CA GLU A 130 -19.29 7.27 0.34
C GLU A 130 -19.06 6.61 -1.03
N ASN A 131 -18.34 5.50 -1.08
CA ASN A 131 -17.82 4.92 -2.32
C ASN A 131 -18.40 3.54 -2.64
N GLY A 132 -19.18 2.96 -1.74
CA GLY A 132 -19.63 1.57 -1.87
C GLY A 132 -18.49 0.58 -1.56
N GLY A 133 -18.70 -0.66 -1.96
CA GLY A 133 -17.81 -1.77 -1.64
C GLY A 133 -18.38 -2.65 -0.53
N LYS A 134 -17.64 -3.70 -0.19
CA LYS A 134 -18.02 -4.66 0.86
C LYS A 134 -16.90 -4.78 1.87
N PRO A 135 -17.20 -4.84 3.18
CA PRO A 135 -16.20 -5.15 4.20
C PRO A 135 -15.64 -6.54 3.96
N ALA A 136 -14.36 -6.73 4.30
CA ALA A 136 -13.66 -7.99 4.12
C ALA A 136 -12.54 -8.15 5.16
N SER A 137 -12.06 -9.37 5.32
CA SER A 137 -10.80 -9.70 5.98
C SER A 137 -9.62 -9.62 5.00
N PHE A 138 -8.39 -9.75 5.52
CA PHE A 138 -7.20 -9.91 4.67
C PHE A 138 -7.30 -11.16 3.79
N ASP A 139 -7.75 -12.29 4.36
CA ASP A 139 -7.89 -13.55 3.63
C ASP A 139 -8.87 -13.43 2.45
N GLU A 140 -9.98 -12.73 2.66
CA GLU A 140 -10.94 -12.47 1.60
C GLU A 140 -10.36 -11.53 0.54
N ALA A 141 -9.59 -10.52 0.94
CA ALA A 141 -8.97 -9.56 0.02
C ALA A 141 -7.87 -10.23 -0.83
N ILE A 142 -7.00 -11.06 -0.24
CA ILE A 142 -5.94 -11.76 -0.97
C ILE A 142 -6.53 -12.84 -1.89
N LYS A 143 -7.54 -13.60 -1.43
CA LYS A 143 -8.30 -14.54 -2.26
C LYS A 143 -8.90 -13.83 -3.47
N ALA A 144 -9.58 -12.70 -3.26
CA ALA A 144 -10.13 -11.89 -4.34
C ALA A 144 -9.05 -11.39 -5.31
N SER A 145 -7.81 -11.15 -4.85
CA SER A 145 -6.70 -10.77 -5.72
C SER A 145 -6.24 -11.92 -6.62
N TYR A 146 -6.23 -13.15 -6.11
CA TYR A 146 -5.93 -14.34 -6.93
C TYR A 146 -7.05 -14.63 -7.93
N GLU A 147 -8.31 -14.51 -7.54
CA GLU A 147 -9.45 -14.67 -8.45
C GLU A 147 -9.40 -13.68 -9.62
N ASP A 148 -9.02 -12.42 -9.34
CA ASP A 148 -8.94 -11.36 -10.33
C ASP A 148 -7.67 -11.42 -11.20
N MET A 149 -6.65 -12.21 -10.82
CA MET A 149 -5.28 -12.13 -11.35
C MET A 149 -5.22 -12.19 -12.88
N TYR A 150 -5.95 -13.12 -13.51
CA TYR A 150 -5.95 -13.24 -14.96
C TYR A 150 -6.55 -12.00 -15.64
N ALA A 151 -7.73 -11.55 -15.18
CA ALA A 151 -8.43 -10.41 -15.76
C ALA A 151 -7.63 -9.12 -15.59
N ASP A 152 -7.05 -8.92 -14.40
CA ASP A 152 -6.23 -7.76 -14.09
C ASP A 152 -4.93 -7.74 -14.92
N THR A 153 -4.26 -8.88 -15.04
CA THR A 153 -3.04 -8.99 -15.85
C THR A 153 -3.32 -8.69 -17.33
N LYS A 154 -4.43 -9.19 -17.87
CA LYS A 154 -4.88 -8.88 -19.23
C LYS A 154 -5.12 -7.38 -19.40
N MET A 155 -5.90 -6.77 -18.51
CA MET A 155 -6.17 -5.32 -18.52
C MET A 155 -4.87 -4.49 -18.48
N ILE A 156 -3.91 -4.85 -17.63
CA ILE A 156 -2.63 -4.16 -17.50
C ILE A 156 -1.83 -4.24 -18.80
N ARG A 157 -1.75 -5.42 -19.41
CA ARG A 157 -1.07 -5.62 -20.70
C ARG A 157 -1.70 -4.80 -21.82
N ASP A 158 -3.02 -4.78 -21.90
CA ASP A 158 -3.75 -4.02 -22.91
C ASP A 158 -3.52 -2.51 -22.74
N LYS A 159 -3.59 -1.98 -21.53
CA LYS A 159 -3.24 -0.57 -21.24
C LYS A 159 -1.80 -0.24 -21.64
N ARG A 160 -0.84 -1.10 -21.33
CA ARG A 160 0.56 -0.89 -21.72
C ARG A 160 0.76 -0.89 -23.24
N LYS A 161 0.07 -1.77 -23.98
CA LYS A 161 0.08 -1.77 -25.44
C LYS A 161 -0.48 -0.48 -26.02
N MET A 162 -1.61 0.00 -25.48
CA MET A 162 -2.21 1.27 -25.90
C MET A 162 -1.25 2.44 -25.65
N MET A 163 -0.65 2.53 -24.46
CA MET A 163 0.29 3.60 -24.13
C MET A 163 1.55 3.59 -25.02
N LYS A 164 2.06 2.40 -25.39
CA LYS A 164 3.16 2.29 -26.36
C LYS A 164 2.77 2.82 -27.73
N LYS A 165 1.57 2.49 -28.23
CA LYS A 165 1.05 3.00 -29.52
C LYS A 165 0.90 4.51 -29.51
N MET A 166 0.43 5.10 -28.39
CA MET A 166 0.28 6.56 -28.27
C MET A 166 1.61 7.30 -28.18
N LYS A 167 2.68 6.66 -27.70
CA LYS A 167 4.03 7.22 -27.59
C LYS A 167 4.90 6.99 -28.82
N ALA A 168 4.51 6.09 -29.71
CA ALA A 168 5.22 5.90 -30.98
C ALA A 168 5.05 7.16 -31.84
N PRO A 169 6.15 7.75 -32.39
CA PRO A 169 6.03 8.86 -33.34
C PRO A 169 5.16 8.41 -34.51
N ALA A 170 4.32 9.32 -35.02
CA ALA A 170 3.64 9.07 -36.29
C ALA A 170 4.71 8.83 -37.35
N GLU A 171 4.88 7.58 -37.80
CA GLU A 171 5.73 7.29 -38.94
C GLU A 171 5.21 8.13 -40.12
N HIS A 172 6.04 9.05 -40.59
CA HIS A 172 5.79 9.76 -41.82
C HIS A 172 5.64 8.72 -42.95
N LYS A 173 4.40 8.49 -43.38
CA LYS A 173 4.14 7.84 -44.66
C LYS A 173 4.61 8.81 -45.74
N HIS A 174 5.77 8.53 -46.29
CA HIS A 174 6.20 9.05 -47.59
C HIS A 174 5.62 8.18 -48.69
#